data_7ce64123787dd6018ec2bfdf14a136a0
#
_entry.id   7ce64123787dd6018ec2bfdf14a136a0
#
_cell.length_a   1.000
_cell.length_b   1.000
_cell.length_c   1.000
_cell.angle_alpha   90.00
_cell.angle_beta   90.00
_cell.angle_gamma   90.00
#
_symmetry.space_group_name_H-M   'P 1'
#
loop_
_entity.id
_entity.type
_entity.pdbx_description
1 polymer ?
#
loop_
_entity_poly.entity_id
_entity_poly.type
_entity_poly.pdbx_seq_one_letter_code
_entity_poly.pdbx_strand_id
1 'polypeptide(L)'
;MVRVALPFGAGEVSADVDAAVMFLTPPAAVTPPALAALCEAALAAPIESALLEARVRAGDRVTLIVSDRTRAEPRAAFVDAVRARLPSVRLTVAI
;
A
#
# COMPACT_ATOMS: atom_id res chain seq x y z
N MET A 1 -12.22 -21.69 -29.68
CA MET A 1 -11.59 -20.39 -29.25
C MET A 1 -12.19 -19.92 -27.94
N VAL A 2 -11.36 -19.42 -27.08
CA VAL A 2 -11.75 -18.82 -25.82
C VAL A 2 -11.34 -17.34 -25.83
N ARG A 3 -12.27 -16.45 -25.55
CA ARG A 3 -11.96 -15.02 -25.41
C ARG A 3 -11.37 -14.76 -24.03
N VAL A 4 -10.17 -14.22 -24.01
CA VAL A 4 -9.46 -13.83 -22.79
C VAL A 4 -9.40 -12.31 -22.73
N ALA A 5 -9.86 -11.74 -21.63
CA ALA A 5 -9.81 -10.31 -21.37
C ALA A 5 -8.91 -10.03 -20.18
N LEU A 6 -8.05 -9.02 -20.31
CA LEU A 6 -7.10 -8.59 -19.28
C LEU A 6 -7.21 -7.10 -19.06
N PRO A 7 -7.15 -6.63 -17.80
CA PRO A 7 -7.07 -5.22 -17.51
C PRO A 7 -5.84 -4.59 -18.17
N PHE A 8 -6.01 -3.43 -18.78
CA PHE A 8 -4.93 -2.66 -19.40
C PHE A 8 -5.18 -1.16 -19.25
N GLY A 9 -4.34 -0.50 -18.48
CA GLY A 9 -4.55 0.91 -18.17
C GLY A 9 -5.87 1.14 -17.43
N ALA A 10 -6.69 2.05 -17.95
CA ALA A 10 -8.03 2.31 -17.44
C ALA A 10 -9.12 1.46 -18.13
N GLY A 11 -8.74 0.58 -19.03
CA GLY A 11 -9.65 -0.24 -19.83
C GLY A 11 -9.27 -1.72 -19.80
N GLU A 12 -9.58 -2.39 -20.89
CA GLU A 12 -9.40 -3.82 -21.05
C GLU A 12 -8.91 -4.14 -22.47
N VAL A 13 -8.03 -5.12 -22.56
CA VAL A 13 -7.60 -5.71 -23.82
C VAL A 13 -8.08 -7.15 -23.88
N SER A 14 -8.63 -7.58 -24.99
CA SER A 14 -9.07 -8.95 -25.18
C SER A 14 -8.49 -9.57 -26.45
N ALA A 15 -8.29 -10.88 -26.40
CA ALA A 15 -7.85 -11.68 -27.53
C ALA A 15 -8.60 -13.01 -27.54
N ASP A 16 -8.76 -13.58 -28.73
CA ASP A 16 -9.27 -14.92 -28.91
C ASP A 16 -8.10 -15.90 -28.94
N VAL A 17 -8.14 -16.89 -28.08
CA VAL A 17 -7.07 -17.89 -27.90
C VAL A 17 -7.59 -19.25 -28.35
N ASP A 18 -6.91 -19.85 -29.33
CA ASP A 18 -7.21 -21.18 -29.83
C ASP A 18 -6.38 -22.24 -29.08
N ALA A 19 -6.62 -22.33 -27.79
CA ALA A 19 -5.98 -23.28 -26.89
C ALA A 19 -6.84 -23.54 -25.66
N ALA A 20 -6.49 -24.55 -24.90
CA ALA A 20 -7.06 -24.73 -23.57
C ALA A 20 -6.61 -23.61 -22.64
N VAL A 21 -7.56 -22.93 -22.01
CA VAL A 21 -7.31 -21.80 -21.10
C VAL A 21 -7.77 -22.17 -19.70
N MET A 22 -6.90 -21.97 -18.71
CA MET A 22 -7.20 -22.08 -17.30
C MET A 22 -7.16 -20.70 -16.66
N PHE A 23 -8.25 -20.29 -16.04
CA PHE A 23 -8.30 -19.04 -15.26
C PHE A 23 -7.98 -19.34 -13.79
N LEU A 24 -6.87 -18.81 -13.31
CA LEU A 24 -6.54 -18.85 -11.89
C LEU A 24 -7.14 -17.61 -11.22
N THR A 25 -8.21 -17.82 -10.48
CA THR A 25 -8.92 -16.74 -9.79
C THR A 25 -8.54 -16.77 -8.31
N PRO A 26 -8.18 -15.63 -7.71
CA PRO A 26 -7.97 -15.59 -6.27
C PRO A 26 -9.26 -15.87 -5.52
N PRO A 27 -9.21 -16.35 -4.28
CA PRO A 27 -10.40 -16.51 -3.46
C PRO A 27 -11.14 -15.18 -3.32
N ALA A 28 -12.44 -15.25 -3.04
CA ALA A 28 -13.26 -14.06 -2.86
C ALA A 28 -12.63 -13.12 -1.83
N ALA A 29 -12.52 -11.84 -2.21
CA ALA A 29 -11.95 -10.83 -1.32
C ALA A 29 -12.86 -10.63 -0.11
N VAL A 30 -12.26 -10.68 1.09
CA VAL A 30 -12.94 -10.23 2.31
C VAL A 30 -12.86 -8.70 2.31
N THR A 31 -13.95 -8.03 2.70
CA THR A 31 -13.94 -6.57 2.85
C THR A 31 -12.89 -6.20 3.91
N PRO A 32 -11.83 -5.44 3.54
CA PRO A 32 -10.81 -5.08 4.50
C PRO A 32 -11.34 -4.04 5.49
N PRO A 33 -10.72 -3.93 6.69
CA PRO A 33 -10.95 -2.79 7.56
C PRO A 33 -10.64 -1.47 6.88
N ALA A 34 -11.07 -0.36 7.47
CA ALA A 34 -10.71 0.98 7.00
C ALA A 34 -9.18 1.13 6.89
N LEU A 35 -8.70 1.81 5.87
CA LEU A 35 -7.27 1.95 5.58
C LEU A 35 -6.49 2.54 6.77
N ALA A 36 -7.06 3.56 7.44
CA ALA A 36 -6.45 4.14 8.63
C ALA A 36 -6.23 3.11 9.74
N ALA A 37 -7.19 2.21 9.96
CA ALA A 37 -7.09 1.13 10.95
C ALA A 37 -6.03 0.10 10.56
N LEU A 38 -5.90 -0.21 9.27
CA LEU A 38 -4.85 -1.11 8.77
C LEU A 38 -3.46 -0.51 8.98
N CYS A 39 -3.27 0.76 8.67
CA CYS A 39 -2.01 1.47 8.90
C CYS A 39 -1.64 1.49 10.38
N GLU A 40 -2.61 1.81 11.23
CA GLU A 40 -2.40 1.84 12.69
C GLU A 40 -2.02 0.46 13.22
N ALA A 41 -2.72 -0.59 12.83
CA ALA A 41 -2.43 -1.96 13.24
C ALA A 41 -1.02 -2.39 12.79
N ALA A 42 -0.62 -2.07 11.58
CA ALA A 42 0.70 -2.40 11.05
C ALA A 42 1.83 -1.69 11.82
N LEU A 43 1.64 -0.43 12.19
CA LEU A 43 2.61 0.34 12.97
C LEU A 43 2.64 -0.08 14.45
N ALA A 44 1.51 -0.56 14.98
CA ALA A 44 1.42 -1.04 16.36
C ALA A 44 2.07 -2.40 16.59
N ALA A 45 2.17 -3.23 15.55
CA ALA A 45 2.72 -4.58 15.60
C ALA A 45 3.70 -4.85 14.44
N PRO A 46 4.86 -4.18 14.41
CA PRO A 46 5.85 -4.40 13.35
C PRO A 46 6.41 -5.82 13.41
N ILE A 47 6.71 -6.38 12.24
CA ILE A 47 7.27 -7.73 12.12
C ILE A 47 8.77 -7.69 12.45
N GLU A 48 9.20 -8.46 13.45
CA GLU A 48 10.61 -8.61 13.84
C GLU A 48 11.37 -7.29 13.99
N SER A 49 10.69 -6.25 14.45
CA SER A 49 11.27 -4.91 14.61
C SER A 49 10.73 -4.22 15.84
N ALA A 50 11.51 -3.30 16.39
CA ALA A 50 11.02 -2.39 17.42
C ALA A 50 9.96 -1.44 16.83
N LEU A 51 9.11 -0.90 17.69
CA LEU A 51 8.16 0.14 17.31
C LEU A 51 8.87 1.33 16.67
N LEU A 52 8.24 1.98 15.72
CA LEU A 52 8.80 3.13 15.02
C LEU A 52 9.19 4.26 16.00
N GLU A 53 8.31 4.55 16.94
CA GLU A 53 8.53 5.56 17.99
C GLU A 53 9.70 5.25 18.93
N ALA A 54 10.08 3.98 19.08
CA ALA A 54 11.24 3.58 19.86
C ALA A 54 12.58 3.83 19.14
N ARG A 55 12.55 4.11 17.84
CA ARG A 55 13.73 4.37 17.00
C ARG A 55 14.09 5.83 16.85
N VAL A 56 13.25 6.73 17.34
CA VAL A 56 13.41 8.18 17.19
C VAL A 56 13.35 8.88 18.55
N ARG A 57 13.88 10.10 18.61
CA ARG A 57 13.79 10.99 19.76
C ARG A 57 13.05 12.26 19.38
N ALA A 58 12.54 12.96 20.37
CA ALA A 58 11.95 14.28 20.15
C ALA A 58 12.96 15.22 19.47
N GLY A 59 12.52 15.93 18.44
CA GLY A 59 13.34 16.85 17.66
C GLY A 59 14.15 16.21 16.53
N ASP A 60 14.17 14.89 16.40
CA ASP A 60 14.84 14.21 15.29
C ASP A 60 14.23 14.62 13.94
N ARG A 61 15.05 14.52 12.91
CA ARG A 61 14.64 14.68 11.52
C ARG A 61 14.33 13.30 10.95
N VAL A 62 13.11 13.11 10.47
CA VAL A 62 12.68 11.87 9.84
C VAL A 62 12.27 12.17 8.42
N THR A 63 12.79 11.42 7.47
CA THR A 63 12.37 11.48 6.07
C THR A 63 11.57 10.24 5.74
N LEU A 64 10.31 10.43 5.35
CA LEU A 64 9.44 9.38 4.84
C LEU A 64 9.50 9.39 3.32
N ILE A 65 10.03 8.32 2.75
CA ILE A 65 10.12 8.14 1.30
C ILE A 65 8.84 7.43 0.83
N VAL A 66 8.15 8.02 -0.11
CA VAL A 66 6.93 7.48 -0.71
C VAL A 66 7.09 7.36 -2.22
N SER A 67 6.29 6.52 -2.84
CA SER A 67 6.25 6.40 -4.29
C SER A 67 5.65 7.65 -4.93
N ASP A 68 6.00 7.91 -6.18
CA ASP A 68 5.43 8.98 -6.96
C ASP A 68 3.95 8.72 -7.34
N ARG A 69 3.33 9.70 -7.98
CA ARG A 69 1.91 9.63 -8.36
C ARG A 69 1.58 8.56 -9.42
N THR A 70 2.58 7.95 -10.06
CA THR A 70 2.35 6.88 -11.04
C THR A 70 1.96 5.56 -10.37
N ARG A 71 2.16 5.44 -9.06
CA ARG A 71 1.74 4.29 -8.27
C ARG A 71 0.37 4.53 -7.64
N ALA A 72 -0.51 3.53 -7.74
CA ALA A 72 -1.83 3.54 -7.13
C ALA A 72 -1.74 3.22 -5.63
N GLU A 73 -1.09 4.08 -4.87
CA GLU A 73 -0.91 3.92 -3.42
C GLU A 73 -1.65 5.00 -2.63
N PRO A 74 -2.18 4.67 -1.45
CA PRO A 74 -2.82 5.63 -0.57
C PRO A 74 -1.79 6.41 0.26
N ARG A 75 -0.92 7.16 -0.39
CA ARG A 75 0.22 7.87 0.24
C ARG A 75 -0.19 8.79 1.38
N ALA A 76 -1.29 9.53 1.21
CA ALA A 76 -1.78 10.45 2.24
C ALA A 76 -2.07 9.71 3.55
N ALA A 77 -2.71 8.53 3.47
CA ALA A 77 -2.99 7.71 4.65
C ALA A 77 -1.72 7.21 5.33
N PHE A 78 -0.70 6.83 4.55
CA PHE A 78 0.60 6.42 5.11
C PHE A 78 1.31 7.59 5.82
N VAL A 79 1.32 8.76 5.20
CA VAL A 79 1.91 9.97 5.81
C VAL A 79 1.19 10.33 7.10
N ASP A 80 -0.14 10.32 7.10
CA ASP A 80 -0.94 10.66 8.27
C ASP A 80 -0.72 9.67 9.41
N ALA A 81 -0.64 8.37 9.12
CA ALA A 81 -0.38 7.33 10.12
C ALA A 81 1.00 7.50 10.76
N VAL A 82 2.05 7.75 9.97
CA VAL A 82 3.41 7.99 10.49
C VAL A 82 3.45 9.28 11.30
N ARG A 83 2.82 10.35 10.82
CA ARG A 83 2.75 11.63 11.54
C ARG A 83 2.07 11.49 12.90
N ALA A 84 0.99 10.72 12.99
CA ALA A 84 0.30 10.47 14.24
C ALA A 84 1.17 9.70 15.25
N ARG A 85 2.02 8.79 14.77
CA ARG A 85 2.97 8.04 15.60
C ARG A 85 4.17 8.85 16.06
N LEU A 86 4.58 9.84 15.30
CA LEU A 86 5.79 10.63 15.53
C LEU A 86 5.49 12.14 15.67
N PRO A 87 4.70 12.56 16.68
CA PRO A 87 4.27 13.95 16.79
C PRO A 87 5.41 14.91 17.15
N SER A 88 6.52 14.39 17.70
CA SER A 88 7.63 15.21 18.23
C SER A 88 8.84 15.29 17.29
N VAL A 89 8.75 14.76 16.08
CA VAL A 89 9.83 14.80 15.09
C VAL A 89 9.56 15.83 14.00
N ARG A 90 10.61 16.17 13.26
CA ARG A 90 10.49 16.98 12.03
C ARG A 90 10.35 16.02 10.85
N LEU A 91 9.13 15.85 10.37
CA LEU A 91 8.83 14.93 9.26
C LEU A 91 8.94 15.64 7.91
N THR A 92 9.76 15.08 7.03
CA THR A 92 9.86 15.46 5.63
C THR A 92 9.35 14.29 4.77
N VAL A 93 8.58 14.59 3.74
CA VAL A 93 8.15 13.59 2.76
C VAL A 93 8.94 13.78 1.49
N ALA A 94 9.58 12.70 1.03
CA ALA A 94 10.34 12.67 -0.21
C ALA A 94 9.71 11.68 -1.21
N ILE A 95 9.85 11.96 -2.48
CA ILE A 95 9.33 11.15 -3.58
C ILE A 95 10.49 10.65 -4.44
#